data_558d7e9a9e27d8944e2569f8893a2988
#
_entry.id   558d7e9a9e27d8944e2569f8893a2988
#
_cell.length_a   1.000
_cell.length_b   1.000
_cell.length_c   1.000
_cell.angle_alpha   90.00
_cell.angle_beta   90.00
_cell.angle_gamma   90.00
#
_symmetry.space_group_name_H-M   'P 1'
#
loop_
_entity.id
_entity.type
_entity.pdbx_description
1 polymer ?
#
loop_
_entity_poly.entity_id
_entity_poly.type
_entity_poly.pdbx_seq_one_letter_code
_entity_poly.pdbx_strand_id
1 'polypeptide(L)'
;MPGKRDDRLTTGDAELTELAAQLVAIDSVNPGLIPGARGELALAAFVAEWCADRGLDVQVVGDERPSVIATRRGSGGGRSLLLNGHLDTVGVAGMQAPHEPRVEADRLYGRGAYDMKGAVAAILLAAAKATGLRGDVIVTAVADEELASIGTEAVLERVRADAAIVVEPTDLQLAVAHRGFVGFELETAGVAAHGSRPDLGVDAIVKMGPLLVALEQLDQRLQAGPRHSLVGPGSLHASLIEGGQEFSSYPARCVLTGERRTIPGESVKLVERELHAIAGEAVLRIGVSREPFEASSDHPFVELVGRASRTHEHIGVPFWTDAALIAAAGIPTVLYGPSGEGAHAAVEWVDLASLQRVRDVVLQTAVEWCA
;
A
#
# COMPACT_ATOMS: atom_id res chain seq x y z
N MET A 1 25.06 10.66 36.51
CA MET A 1 23.88 9.87 36.83
C MET A 1 22.93 10.00 35.67
N PRO A 2 22.72 8.99 34.81
CA PRO A 2 21.69 9.08 33.78
C PRO A 2 20.32 8.91 34.46
N GLY A 3 19.41 9.84 34.16
CA GLY A 3 18.06 9.85 34.72
C GLY A 3 17.32 8.58 34.31
N LYS A 4 16.69 7.94 35.26
CA LYS A 4 15.72 6.87 35.03
C LYS A 4 14.61 7.43 34.14
N ARG A 5 14.41 6.85 32.95
CA ARG A 5 13.17 7.01 32.18
C ARG A 5 12.03 6.50 33.08
N ASP A 6 10.98 7.30 33.18
CA ASP A 6 9.77 6.92 33.92
C ASP A 6 9.03 5.88 33.07
N ASP A 7 9.13 4.62 33.46
CA ASP A 7 8.62 3.42 32.75
C ASP A 7 7.09 3.25 32.88
N ARG A 8 6.34 4.33 33.02
CA ARG A 8 4.87 4.28 33.01
C ARG A 8 4.36 4.78 31.68
N LEU A 9 3.89 3.84 30.84
CA LEU A 9 3.03 4.18 29.69
C LEU A 9 1.95 5.15 30.16
N THR A 10 1.75 6.24 29.42
CA THR A 10 0.59 7.10 29.68
C THR A 10 -0.69 6.31 29.39
N THR A 11 -1.81 6.70 29.97
CA THR A 11 -3.10 6.03 29.71
C THR A 11 -3.43 5.98 28.21
N GLY A 12 -3.04 7.02 27.44
CA GLY A 12 -3.24 7.07 25.99
C GLY A 12 -2.32 6.14 25.21
N ASP A 13 -1.15 5.80 25.74
CA ASP A 13 -0.21 4.87 25.11
C ASP A 13 -0.63 3.42 25.32
N ALA A 14 -1.19 3.11 26.50
CA ALA A 14 -1.79 1.81 26.79
C ALA A 14 -3.02 1.56 25.89
N GLU A 15 -3.89 2.56 25.70
CA GLU A 15 -5.06 2.49 24.82
C GLU A 15 -4.65 2.22 23.36
N LEU A 16 -3.58 2.88 22.87
CA LEU A 16 -3.06 2.67 21.51
C LEU A 16 -2.55 1.23 21.31
N THR A 17 -1.76 0.75 22.26
CA THR A 17 -1.22 -0.62 22.23
C THR A 17 -2.34 -1.66 22.24
N GLU A 18 -3.35 -1.46 23.08
CA GLU A 18 -4.49 -2.35 23.19
C GLU A 18 -5.32 -2.36 21.90
N LEU A 19 -5.63 -1.19 21.34
CA LEU A 19 -6.36 -1.10 20.08
C LEU A 19 -5.58 -1.75 18.93
N ALA A 20 -4.28 -1.48 18.80
CA ALA A 20 -3.45 -2.09 17.79
C ALA A 20 -3.45 -3.63 17.93
N ALA A 21 -3.34 -4.15 19.15
CA ALA A 21 -3.42 -5.59 19.40
C ALA A 21 -4.79 -6.16 19.03
N GLN A 22 -5.89 -5.48 19.32
CA GLN A 22 -7.24 -5.90 18.94
C GLN A 22 -7.40 -5.97 17.43
N LEU A 23 -6.88 -4.99 16.66
CA LEU A 23 -6.92 -5.01 15.21
C LEU A 23 -6.07 -6.17 14.62
N VAL A 24 -4.89 -6.42 15.19
CA VAL A 24 -4.00 -7.53 14.77
C VAL A 24 -4.66 -8.89 15.04
N ALA A 25 -5.41 -9.04 16.13
CA ALA A 25 -6.09 -10.28 16.47
C ALA A 25 -7.20 -10.69 15.50
N ILE A 26 -7.70 -9.77 14.68
CA ILE A 26 -8.74 -10.06 13.69
C ILE A 26 -8.09 -10.42 12.37
N ASP A 27 -8.31 -11.65 11.89
CA ASP A 27 -7.85 -12.11 10.57
C ASP A 27 -8.54 -11.31 9.45
N SER A 28 -7.76 -10.63 8.64
CA SER A 28 -8.18 -9.85 7.47
C SER A 28 -7.29 -10.11 6.24
N VAL A 29 -6.77 -11.34 6.13
CA VAL A 29 -5.98 -11.75 4.96
C VAL A 29 -6.80 -11.56 3.69
N ASN A 30 -6.20 -10.90 2.69
CA ASN A 30 -6.84 -10.53 1.43
C ASN A 30 -7.22 -11.78 0.62
N PRO A 31 -8.51 -12.02 0.34
CA PRO A 31 -8.98 -13.20 -0.41
C PRO A 31 -8.62 -13.17 -1.90
N GLY A 32 -8.28 -12.02 -2.45
CA GLY A 32 -7.75 -11.90 -3.80
C GLY A 32 -6.30 -12.41 -3.91
N LEU A 33 -5.53 -12.30 -2.83
CA LEU A 33 -4.17 -12.87 -2.74
C LEU A 33 -4.18 -14.34 -2.32
N ILE A 34 -5.03 -14.69 -1.34
CA ILE A 34 -5.12 -16.04 -0.77
C ILE A 34 -6.57 -16.54 -0.92
N PRO A 35 -6.85 -17.40 -1.90
CA PRO A 35 -8.19 -17.93 -2.10
C PRO A 35 -8.75 -18.58 -0.83
N GLY A 36 -9.96 -18.17 -0.42
CA GLY A 36 -10.63 -18.66 0.78
C GLY A 36 -10.23 -17.96 2.09
N ALA A 37 -9.37 -16.94 2.05
CA ALA A 37 -9.10 -16.09 3.20
C ALA A 37 -10.34 -15.29 3.63
N ARG A 38 -10.33 -14.79 4.88
CA ARG A 38 -11.51 -14.19 5.53
C ARG A 38 -11.87 -12.79 5.03
N GLY A 39 -10.88 -12.05 4.50
CA GLY A 39 -11.08 -10.67 4.07
C GLY A 39 -11.35 -9.72 5.23
N GLU A 40 -11.76 -8.52 4.89
CA GLU A 40 -11.83 -7.38 5.82
C GLU A 40 -13.13 -7.29 6.62
N LEU A 41 -14.14 -8.11 6.32
CA LEU A 41 -15.50 -7.95 6.86
C LEU A 41 -15.55 -7.83 8.39
N ALA A 42 -14.86 -8.74 9.10
CA ALA A 42 -14.86 -8.74 10.57
C ALA A 42 -14.10 -7.54 11.14
N LEU A 43 -12.99 -7.16 10.50
CA LEU A 43 -12.17 -6.03 10.95
C LEU A 43 -12.88 -4.69 10.65
N ALA A 44 -13.52 -4.55 9.51
CA ALA A 44 -14.31 -3.37 9.16
C ALA A 44 -15.49 -3.18 10.13
N ALA A 45 -16.19 -4.26 10.50
CA ALA A 45 -17.26 -4.22 11.49
C ALA A 45 -16.74 -3.74 12.86
N PHE A 46 -15.61 -4.28 13.32
CA PHE A 46 -14.97 -3.85 14.56
C PHE A 46 -14.59 -2.35 14.53
N VAL A 47 -13.95 -1.89 13.45
CA VAL A 47 -13.55 -0.48 13.29
C VAL A 47 -14.76 0.43 13.26
N ALA A 48 -15.83 0.05 12.56
CA ALA A 48 -17.06 0.82 12.49
C ALA A 48 -17.73 0.99 13.87
N GLU A 49 -17.86 -0.09 14.63
CA GLU A 49 -18.39 -0.08 16.00
C GLU A 49 -17.52 0.76 16.94
N TRP A 50 -16.20 0.53 16.91
CA TRP A 50 -15.24 1.27 17.73
C TRP A 50 -15.31 2.80 17.49
N CYS A 51 -15.46 3.23 16.21
CA CYS A 51 -15.60 4.62 15.83
C CYS A 51 -16.94 5.22 16.28
N ALA A 52 -18.04 4.49 16.09
CA ALA A 52 -19.38 4.92 16.49
C ALA A 52 -19.47 5.12 18.01
N ASP A 53 -18.93 4.22 18.81
CA ASP A 53 -18.87 4.31 20.27
C ASP A 53 -18.12 5.55 20.77
N ARG A 54 -17.23 6.09 19.94
CA ARG A 54 -16.46 7.33 20.22
C ARG A 54 -17.04 8.57 19.58
N GLY A 55 -18.26 8.46 19.02
CA GLY A 55 -19.04 9.57 18.48
C GLY A 55 -18.48 10.11 17.16
N LEU A 56 -17.88 9.27 16.32
CA LEU A 56 -17.62 9.58 14.92
C LEU A 56 -18.84 9.19 14.08
N ASP A 57 -19.13 9.96 13.02
CA ASP A 57 -20.09 9.56 12.00
C ASP A 57 -19.50 8.46 11.15
N VAL A 58 -20.17 7.31 11.07
CA VAL A 58 -19.62 6.12 10.39
C VAL A 58 -20.46 5.78 9.16
N GLN A 59 -19.77 5.49 8.05
CA GLN A 59 -20.33 4.88 6.85
C GLN A 59 -19.47 3.66 6.48
N VAL A 60 -20.13 2.56 6.11
CA VAL A 60 -19.47 1.38 5.56
C VAL A 60 -19.76 1.34 4.05
N VAL A 61 -18.72 1.10 3.25
CA VAL A 61 -18.75 1.11 1.79
C VAL A 61 -18.26 -0.23 1.27
N GLY A 62 -19.04 -0.88 0.41
CA GLY A 62 -18.79 -2.23 -0.11
C GLY A 62 -19.41 -3.31 0.78
N ASP A 63 -19.96 -4.35 0.13
CA ASP A 63 -20.66 -5.42 0.81
C ASP A 63 -19.71 -6.59 1.18
N GLU A 64 -18.99 -7.12 0.20
CA GLU A 64 -18.07 -8.26 0.39
C GLU A 64 -16.69 -7.84 0.88
N ARG A 65 -16.22 -6.69 0.44
CA ARG A 65 -14.91 -6.10 0.77
C ARG A 65 -15.13 -4.69 1.36
N PRO A 66 -15.62 -4.60 2.61
CA PRO A 66 -16.04 -3.34 3.20
C PRO A 66 -14.85 -2.46 3.61
N SER A 67 -15.01 -1.17 3.31
CA SER A 67 -14.19 -0.08 3.81
C SER A 67 -15.01 0.77 4.78
N VAL A 68 -14.36 1.41 5.74
CA VAL A 68 -15.01 2.26 6.75
C VAL A 68 -14.59 3.71 6.53
N ILE A 69 -15.57 4.60 6.46
CA ILE A 69 -15.38 6.05 6.54
C ILE A 69 -15.89 6.50 7.90
N ALA A 70 -14.99 7.03 8.75
CA ALA A 70 -15.35 7.51 10.07
C ALA A 70 -14.96 8.99 10.21
N THR A 71 -15.95 9.87 10.45
CA THR A 71 -15.74 11.31 10.45
C THR A 71 -15.96 11.91 11.84
N ARG A 72 -14.93 12.54 12.39
CA ARG A 72 -15.06 13.48 13.48
C ARG A 72 -15.51 14.82 12.89
N ARG A 73 -16.77 15.17 13.09
CA ARG A 73 -17.32 16.45 12.59
C ARG A 73 -16.73 17.64 13.31
N GLY A 74 -16.32 18.63 12.52
CA GLY A 74 -16.00 19.97 13.01
C GLY A 74 -17.23 20.86 13.17
N SER A 75 -17.03 22.06 13.70
CA SER A 75 -18.10 23.06 13.85
C SER A 75 -18.44 23.79 12.54
N GLY A 76 -17.68 23.55 11.49
CA GLY A 76 -17.85 24.14 10.16
C GLY A 76 -16.90 25.31 9.85
N GLY A 77 -16.54 25.44 8.57
CA GLY A 77 -15.71 26.52 8.04
C GLY A 77 -14.20 26.37 8.22
N GLY A 78 -13.71 25.22 8.73
CA GLY A 78 -12.31 24.84 8.71
C GLY A 78 -11.99 23.90 7.54
N ARG A 79 -10.69 23.68 7.28
CA ARG A 79 -10.22 22.70 6.29
C ARG A 79 -10.38 21.28 6.84
N SER A 80 -10.66 20.33 5.96
CA SER A 80 -10.79 18.92 6.31
C SER A 80 -9.48 18.16 6.12
N LEU A 81 -9.27 17.11 6.94
CA LEU A 81 -8.11 16.21 6.88
C LEU A 81 -8.57 14.78 6.71
N LEU A 82 -8.07 14.10 5.67
CA LEU A 82 -8.22 12.67 5.44
C LEU A 82 -7.04 11.91 6.04
N LEU A 83 -7.32 10.86 6.78
CA LEU A 83 -6.36 9.91 7.34
C LEU A 83 -6.69 8.55 6.74
N ASN A 84 -5.78 8.01 5.93
CA ASN A 84 -6.02 6.76 5.21
C ASN A 84 -5.09 5.65 5.70
N GLY A 85 -5.65 4.43 5.80
CA GLY A 85 -4.90 3.20 6.03
C GLY A 85 -5.74 1.98 5.65
N HIS A 86 -5.09 0.88 5.25
CA HIS A 86 -5.78 -0.31 4.81
C HIS A 86 -6.05 -1.33 5.92
N LEU A 87 -7.08 -2.16 5.71
CA LEU A 87 -7.54 -3.19 6.65
C LEU A 87 -7.02 -4.57 6.28
N ASP A 88 -6.84 -4.84 4.99
CA ASP A 88 -6.36 -6.13 4.51
C ASP A 88 -4.89 -6.37 4.85
N THR A 89 -4.48 -7.62 4.75
CA THR A 89 -3.08 -8.04 4.90
C THR A 89 -2.76 -9.09 3.85
N VAL A 90 -1.48 -9.24 3.54
CA VAL A 90 -0.99 -10.41 2.80
C VAL A 90 -1.15 -11.70 3.61
N GLY A 91 -0.85 -12.83 2.97
CA GLY A 91 -0.92 -14.16 3.58
C GLY A 91 0.01 -14.34 4.78
N VAL A 92 -0.25 -15.41 5.54
CA VAL A 92 0.45 -15.73 6.81
C VAL A 92 1.42 -16.90 6.69
N ALA A 93 1.81 -17.28 5.48
CA ALA A 93 2.68 -18.43 5.26
C ALA A 93 4.00 -18.30 6.05
N GLY A 94 4.35 -19.35 6.81
CA GLY A 94 5.54 -19.39 7.64
C GLY A 94 5.44 -18.66 8.98
N MET A 95 4.36 -17.94 9.27
CA MET A 95 4.15 -17.28 10.57
C MET A 95 3.64 -18.26 11.63
N GLN A 96 4.14 -18.10 12.87
CA GLN A 96 3.56 -18.75 14.03
C GLN A 96 2.58 -17.78 14.69
N ALA A 97 1.34 -18.26 14.96
CA ALA A 97 0.30 -17.49 15.62
C ALA A 97 0.09 -16.06 15.07
N PRO A 98 -0.16 -15.89 13.74
CA PRO A 98 -0.16 -14.58 13.08
C PRO A 98 -1.20 -13.60 13.64
N HIS A 99 -2.29 -14.11 14.22
CA HIS A 99 -3.39 -13.33 14.79
C HIS A 99 -3.48 -13.44 16.32
N GLU A 100 -2.39 -13.87 16.97
CA GLU A 100 -2.23 -13.82 18.42
C GLU A 100 -1.22 -12.70 18.73
N PRO A 101 -1.68 -11.45 18.89
CA PRO A 101 -0.79 -10.30 19.09
C PRO A 101 0.05 -10.47 20.35
N ARG A 102 1.34 -10.24 20.24
CA ARG A 102 2.28 -10.39 21.35
C ARG A 102 3.08 -9.10 21.52
N VAL A 103 3.01 -8.53 22.71
CA VAL A 103 3.86 -7.40 23.10
C VAL A 103 5.10 -7.93 23.81
N GLU A 104 6.27 -7.68 23.25
CA GLU A 104 7.55 -8.00 23.87
C GLU A 104 8.44 -6.74 23.85
N ALA A 105 8.85 -6.30 25.02
CA ALA A 105 9.49 -5.00 25.20
C ALA A 105 8.66 -3.87 24.55
N ASP A 106 9.25 -3.13 23.62
CA ASP A 106 8.59 -2.00 22.95
C ASP A 106 8.03 -2.36 21.56
N ARG A 107 7.73 -3.66 21.31
CA ARG A 107 7.28 -4.17 20.00
C ARG A 107 5.96 -4.92 20.10
N LEU A 108 5.08 -4.68 19.15
CA LEU A 108 3.88 -5.48 18.94
C LEU A 108 4.11 -6.39 17.72
N TYR A 109 4.01 -7.70 17.94
CA TYR A 109 4.15 -8.75 16.92
C TYR A 109 2.80 -9.26 16.44
N GLY A 110 2.70 -9.59 15.16
CA GLY A 110 1.56 -10.21 14.50
C GLY A 110 1.42 -9.75 13.05
N ARG A 111 0.64 -10.46 12.23
CA ARG A 111 0.38 -10.04 10.85
C ARG A 111 -0.42 -8.73 10.81
N GLY A 112 0.08 -7.77 10.04
CA GLY A 112 -0.49 -6.43 9.95
C GLY A 112 -0.09 -5.51 11.11
N ALA A 113 0.75 -5.95 12.05
CA ALA A 113 1.20 -5.08 13.13
C ALA A 113 1.94 -3.86 12.59
N TYR A 114 2.79 -4.05 11.60
CA TYR A 114 3.57 -3.02 10.93
C TYR A 114 2.85 -2.51 9.67
N ASP A 115 2.31 -3.42 8.87
CA ASP A 115 1.67 -3.14 7.58
C ASP A 115 0.20 -3.61 7.59
N MET A 116 -0.82 -2.71 7.94
CA MET A 116 -0.57 -1.43 8.62
C MET A 116 -1.57 -1.18 9.75
N LYS A 117 -2.12 -2.27 10.39
CA LYS A 117 -3.14 -2.17 11.46
C LYS A 117 -2.69 -1.35 12.67
N GLY A 118 -1.37 -1.39 13.00
CA GLY A 118 -0.80 -0.54 14.05
C GLY A 118 -1.00 0.94 13.76
N ALA A 119 -0.69 1.37 12.54
CA ALA A 119 -0.89 2.75 12.09
C ALA A 119 -2.38 3.10 11.99
N VAL A 120 -3.24 2.16 11.55
CA VAL A 120 -4.71 2.34 11.60
C VAL A 120 -5.17 2.64 13.02
N ALA A 121 -4.70 1.90 14.03
CA ALA A 121 -5.02 2.19 15.44
C ALA A 121 -4.60 3.63 15.84
N ALA A 122 -3.44 4.09 15.37
CA ALA A 122 -2.95 5.43 15.66
C ALA A 122 -3.86 6.53 15.09
N ILE A 123 -4.30 6.40 13.82
CA ILE A 123 -5.20 7.40 13.21
C ILE A 123 -6.62 7.34 13.78
N LEU A 124 -7.12 6.17 14.14
CA LEU A 124 -8.41 6.03 14.82
C LEU A 124 -8.42 6.80 16.15
N LEU A 125 -7.39 6.60 16.99
CA LEU A 125 -7.25 7.32 18.25
C LEU A 125 -7.02 8.83 18.05
N ALA A 126 -6.23 9.23 17.06
CA ALA A 126 -6.04 10.64 16.74
C ALA A 126 -7.37 11.31 16.37
N ALA A 127 -8.17 10.69 15.49
CA ALA A 127 -9.48 11.20 15.10
C ALA A 127 -10.46 11.23 16.28
N ALA A 128 -10.47 10.22 17.14
CA ALA A 128 -11.32 10.22 18.33
C ALA A 128 -11.01 11.39 19.30
N LYS A 129 -9.73 11.80 19.38
CA LYS A 129 -9.24 12.89 20.24
C LYS A 129 -9.30 14.27 19.57
N ALA A 130 -9.48 14.35 18.25
CA ALA A 130 -9.52 15.59 17.48
C ALA A 130 -10.87 16.31 17.66
N THR A 131 -11.14 16.84 18.85
CA THR A 131 -12.39 17.52 19.20
C THR A 131 -12.26 19.03 19.21
N GLY A 132 -13.36 19.75 19.00
CA GLY A 132 -13.41 21.22 19.06
C GLY A 132 -12.81 21.93 17.84
N LEU A 133 -12.57 21.21 16.75
CA LEU A 133 -12.04 21.75 15.50
C LEU A 133 -13.14 22.37 14.65
N ARG A 134 -12.78 23.21 13.68
CA ARG A 134 -13.71 23.77 12.71
C ARG A 134 -13.91 22.87 11.51
N GLY A 135 -12.85 22.24 11.02
CA GLY A 135 -12.89 21.30 9.90
C GLY A 135 -13.09 19.86 10.38
N ASP A 136 -13.49 19.00 9.44
CA ASP A 136 -13.68 17.56 9.68
C ASP A 136 -12.35 16.80 9.69
N VAL A 137 -12.21 15.81 10.57
CA VAL A 137 -11.16 14.80 10.51
C VAL A 137 -11.79 13.48 10.07
N ILE A 138 -11.39 12.98 8.93
CA ILE A 138 -11.99 11.83 8.25
C ILE A 138 -10.97 10.69 8.24
N VAL A 139 -11.33 9.55 8.82
CA VAL A 139 -10.54 8.31 8.70
C VAL A 139 -11.17 7.45 7.61
N THR A 140 -10.36 6.95 6.70
CA THR A 140 -10.72 5.89 5.77
C THR A 140 -9.88 4.66 6.06
N ALA A 141 -10.53 3.61 6.58
CA ALA A 141 -9.95 2.30 6.78
C ALA A 141 -10.43 1.40 5.64
N VAL A 142 -9.55 1.16 4.67
CA VAL A 142 -9.93 0.67 3.34
C VAL A 142 -9.59 -0.80 3.12
N ALA A 143 -10.30 -1.43 2.21
CA ALA A 143 -10.09 -2.81 1.80
C ALA A 143 -9.20 -2.89 0.55
N ASP A 144 -8.48 -4.02 0.39
CA ASP A 144 -7.86 -4.47 -0.85
C ASP A 144 -6.68 -3.60 -1.34
N GLU A 145 -5.99 -2.89 -0.45
CA GLU A 145 -4.80 -2.12 -0.83
C GLU A 145 -3.71 -3.03 -1.39
N GLU A 146 -3.48 -4.17 -0.75
CA GLU A 146 -2.45 -5.16 -1.04
C GLU A 146 -2.59 -5.84 -2.42
N LEU A 147 -3.70 -5.59 -3.14
CA LEU A 147 -3.92 -6.16 -4.48
C LEU A 147 -4.36 -5.12 -5.51
N ALA A 148 -5.53 -4.49 -5.32
CA ALA A 148 -6.15 -3.68 -6.35
C ALA A 148 -6.77 -2.37 -5.83
N SER A 149 -6.74 -2.09 -4.53
CA SER A 149 -7.20 -0.84 -3.89
C SER A 149 -8.65 -0.45 -4.20
N ILE A 150 -9.53 -1.46 -4.40
CA ILE A 150 -10.94 -1.20 -4.69
C ILE A 150 -11.62 -0.41 -3.58
N GLY A 151 -11.15 -0.54 -2.33
CA GLY A 151 -11.68 0.17 -1.18
C GLY A 151 -11.41 1.67 -1.25
N THR A 152 -10.20 2.07 -1.59
CA THR A 152 -9.84 3.48 -1.75
C THR A 152 -10.57 4.11 -2.93
N GLU A 153 -10.70 3.42 -4.07
CA GLU A 153 -11.50 3.89 -5.19
C GLU A 153 -12.95 4.15 -4.74
N ALA A 154 -13.57 3.20 -4.02
CA ALA A 154 -14.97 3.31 -3.57
C ALA A 154 -15.19 4.44 -2.54
N VAL A 155 -14.26 4.66 -1.60
CA VAL A 155 -14.39 5.75 -0.63
C VAL A 155 -14.15 7.11 -1.26
N LEU A 156 -13.29 7.23 -2.28
CA LEU A 156 -13.04 8.49 -2.99
C LEU A 156 -14.24 8.97 -3.84
N GLU A 157 -15.20 8.10 -4.14
CA GLU A 157 -16.47 8.53 -4.73
C GLU A 157 -17.34 9.34 -3.73
N ARG A 158 -17.14 9.15 -2.43
CA ARG A 158 -17.97 9.66 -1.32
C ARG A 158 -17.29 10.74 -0.49
N VAL A 159 -15.95 10.71 -0.41
CA VAL A 159 -15.15 11.60 0.43
C VAL A 159 -14.44 12.65 -0.41
N ARG A 160 -14.41 13.89 0.14
CA ARG A 160 -13.52 14.96 -0.30
C ARG A 160 -12.82 15.52 0.93
N ALA A 161 -11.58 15.91 0.78
CA ALA A 161 -10.80 16.53 1.85
C ALA A 161 -9.83 17.56 1.27
N ASP A 162 -9.39 18.48 2.12
CA ASP A 162 -8.45 19.54 1.72
C ASP A 162 -6.99 19.09 1.79
N ALA A 163 -6.72 17.99 2.49
CA ALA A 163 -5.42 17.30 2.51
C ALA A 163 -5.55 15.87 3.05
N ALA A 164 -4.53 15.03 2.85
CA ALA A 164 -4.51 13.64 3.31
C ALA A 164 -3.15 13.20 3.86
N ILE A 165 -3.17 12.31 4.86
CA ILE A 165 -2.02 11.53 5.31
C ILE A 165 -2.35 10.05 5.10
N VAL A 166 -1.50 9.33 4.38
CA VAL A 166 -1.51 7.87 4.27
C VAL A 166 -0.48 7.33 5.26
N VAL A 167 -0.91 6.43 6.17
CA VAL A 167 -0.06 6.05 7.31
C VAL A 167 0.71 4.75 7.09
N GLU A 168 1.15 4.53 5.84
CA GLU A 168 2.05 3.44 5.47
C GLU A 168 3.39 3.51 6.20
N PRO A 169 4.08 2.37 6.40
CA PRO A 169 5.38 2.31 7.06
C PRO A 169 6.44 3.17 6.36
N THR A 170 6.86 4.26 7.01
CA THR A 170 7.89 5.18 6.48
C THR A 170 9.04 5.45 7.44
N ASP A 171 9.15 4.65 8.51
CA ASP A 171 10.16 4.82 9.55
C ASP A 171 10.18 6.23 10.16
N LEU A 172 8.99 6.81 10.38
CA LEU A 172 8.79 8.19 10.87
C LEU A 172 9.40 9.26 9.94
N GLN A 173 9.66 8.92 8.69
CA GLN A 173 10.09 9.89 7.66
C GLN A 173 8.88 10.42 6.90
N LEU A 174 8.96 11.66 6.45
CA LEU A 174 7.94 12.27 5.60
C LEU A 174 8.21 11.88 4.14
N ALA A 175 7.39 10.96 3.61
CA ALA A 175 7.50 10.58 2.21
C ALA A 175 6.53 11.39 1.34
N VAL A 176 7.07 11.92 0.24
CA VAL A 176 6.35 12.77 -0.72
C VAL A 176 6.34 12.18 -2.12
N ALA A 177 6.91 11.00 -2.32
CA ALA A 177 6.91 10.30 -3.61
C ALA A 177 6.95 8.79 -3.42
N HIS A 178 6.32 8.07 -4.35
CA HIS A 178 6.50 6.63 -4.46
C HIS A 178 6.42 6.16 -5.92
N ARG A 179 6.89 4.92 -6.15
CA ARG A 179 6.82 4.30 -7.47
C ARG A 179 5.40 3.86 -7.81
N GLY A 180 5.08 3.84 -9.11
CA GLY A 180 3.95 3.11 -9.65
C GLY A 180 4.37 1.73 -10.16
N PHE A 181 3.41 0.98 -10.70
CA PHE A 181 3.68 -0.30 -11.33
C PHE A 181 2.70 -0.61 -12.46
N VAL A 182 3.16 -1.44 -13.39
CA VAL A 182 2.35 -2.02 -14.47
C VAL A 182 2.65 -3.51 -14.52
N GLY A 183 1.67 -4.32 -14.13
CA GLY A 183 1.70 -5.76 -14.35
C GLY A 183 1.42 -6.08 -15.81
N PHE A 184 2.10 -7.08 -16.36
CA PHE A 184 1.89 -7.51 -17.74
C PHE A 184 2.06 -9.02 -17.92
N GLU A 185 1.42 -9.52 -18.97
CA GLU A 185 1.56 -10.88 -19.45
C GLU A 185 1.91 -10.87 -20.93
N LEU A 186 2.91 -11.66 -21.32
CA LEU A 186 3.26 -11.93 -22.72
C LEU A 186 3.01 -13.42 -23.00
N GLU A 187 2.25 -13.69 -24.07
CA GLU A 187 1.96 -15.06 -24.49
C GLU A 187 2.46 -15.29 -25.91
N THR A 188 3.31 -16.30 -26.08
CA THR A 188 3.75 -16.79 -27.37
C THR A 188 3.00 -18.07 -27.76
N ALA A 189 2.57 -18.13 -29.02
CA ALA A 189 1.88 -19.29 -29.59
C ALA A 189 2.83 -20.14 -30.46
N GLY A 190 2.70 -21.44 -30.30
CA GLY A 190 3.35 -22.46 -31.10
C GLY A 190 2.38 -23.43 -31.74
N VAL A 191 2.88 -24.58 -32.21
CA VAL A 191 2.09 -25.68 -32.71
C VAL A 191 2.59 -26.96 -32.07
N ALA A 192 1.72 -27.64 -31.31
CA ALA A 192 2.07 -28.90 -30.68
C ALA A 192 2.32 -29.98 -31.73
N ALA A 193 3.43 -30.70 -31.58
CA ALA A 193 3.76 -31.83 -32.40
C ALA A 193 4.72 -32.76 -31.62
N HIS A 194 4.82 -34.02 -32.04
CA HIS A 194 5.79 -34.94 -31.48
C HIS A 194 7.23 -34.41 -31.72
N GLY A 195 8.13 -34.49 -30.74
CA GLY A 195 9.47 -33.92 -30.79
C GLY A 195 10.34 -34.40 -31.99
N SER A 196 10.01 -35.54 -32.61
CA SER A 196 10.63 -36.00 -33.85
C SER A 196 10.07 -35.35 -35.14
N ARG A 197 9.06 -34.47 -35.02
CA ARG A 197 8.37 -33.83 -36.17
C ARG A 197 8.63 -32.32 -36.23
N PRO A 198 9.88 -31.90 -36.48
CA PRO A 198 10.23 -30.48 -36.63
C PRO A 198 9.57 -29.81 -37.84
N ASP A 199 9.06 -30.61 -38.78
CA ASP A 199 8.30 -30.16 -39.96
C ASP A 199 6.86 -29.72 -39.61
N LEU A 200 6.32 -30.12 -38.44
CA LEU A 200 4.97 -29.81 -37.98
C LEU A 200 4.94 -28.93 -36.75
N GLY A 201 5.95 -29.07 -35.87
CA GLY A 201 6.01 -28.35 -34.59
C GLY A 201 6.48 -26.92 -34.73
N VAL A 202 5.93 -26.03 -33.89
CA VAL A 202 6.43 -24.68 -33.67
C VAL A 202 6.59 -24.46 -32.17
N ASP A 203 7.80 -24.15 -31.75
CA ASP A 203 8.17 -24.07 -30.33
C ASP A 203 7.83 -22.70 -29.73
N ALA A 204 6.80 -22.65 -28.89
CA ALA A 204 6.40 -21.42 -28.20
C ALA A 204 7.42 -20.96 -27.16
N ILE A 205 8.13 -21.89 -26.50
CA ILE A 205 9.16 -21.54 -25.50
C ILE A 205 10.35 -20.85 -26.18
N VAL A 206 10.81 -21.37 -27.31
CA VAL A 206 11.90 -20.75 -28.07
C VAL A 206 11.50 -19.36 -28.58
N LYS A 207 10.24 -19.16 -28.96
CA LYS A 207 9.72 -17.84 -29.36
C LYS A 207 9.72 -16.82 -28.20
N MET A 208 9.65 -17.25 -26.93
CA MET A 208 9.75 -16.36 -25.79
C MET A 208 11.18 -15.83 -25.57
N GLY A 209 12.21 -16.54 -26.04
CA GLY A 209 13.61 -16.15 -25.83
C GLY A 209 13.95 -14.72 -26.26
N PRO A 210 13.64 -14.28 -27.50
CA PRO A 210 13.88 -12.91 -27.94
C PRO A 210 13.15 -11.86 -27.07
N LEU A 211 11.96 -12.16 -26.56
CA LEU A 211 11.19 -11.27 -25.70
C LEU A 211 11.89 -11.09 -24.34
N LEU A 212 12.39 -12.15 -23.74
CA LEU A 212 13.18 -12.10 -22.49
C LEU A 212 14.42 -11.21 -22.66
N VAL A 213 15.15 -11.36 -23.78
CA VAL A 213 16.30 -10.51 -24.07
C VAL A 213 15.90 -9.04 -24.25
N ALA A 214 14.77 -8.77 -24.91
CA ALA A 214 14.29 -7.41 -25.12
C ALA A 214 13.82 -6.76 -23.79
N LEU A 215 13.21 -7.53 -22.90
CA LEU A 215 12.84 -7.08 -21.54
C LEU A 215 14.08 -6.74 -20.71
N GLU A 216 15.11 -7.59 -20.72
CA GLU A 216 16.39 -7.31 -20.06
C GLU A 216 17.03 -6.02 -20.59
N GLN A 217 17.06 -5.85 -21.92
CA GLN A 217 17.57 -4.63 -22.53
C GLN A 217 16.75 -3.38 -22.14
N LEU A 218 15.43 -3.53 -21.98
CA LEU A 218 14.60 -2.43 -21.48
C LEU A 218 14.97 -2.10 -20.03
N ASP A 219 15.09 -3.09 -19.14
CA ASP A 219 15.51 -2.83 -17.75
C ASP A 219 16.89 -2.14 -17.70
N GLN A 220 17.86 -2.60 -18.47
CA GLN A 220 19.18 -1.96 -18.56
C GLN A 220 19.09 -0.48 -18.99
N ARG A 221 18.24 -0.17 -19.97
CA ARG A 221 17.99 1.22 -20.38
C ARG A 221 17.33 2.05 -19.28
N LEU A 222 16.39 1.48 -18.55
CA LEU A 222 15.73 2.15 -17.42
C LEU A 222 16.72 2.45 -16.30
N GLN A 223 17.57 1.48 -15.93
CA GLN A 223 18.60 1.68 -14.91
C GLN A 223 19.63 2.75 -15.28
N ALA A 224 19.95 2.86 -16.57
CA ALA A 224 20.88 3.87 -17.09
C ALA A 224 20.21 5.21 -17.47
N GLY A 225 18.89 5.24 -17.51
CA GLY A 225 18.06 6.34 -17.96
C GLY A 225 17.76 7.41 -16.90
N PRO A 226 16.67 8.16 -17.09
CA PRO A 226 16.22 9.16 -16.13
C PRO A 226 16.03 8.57 -14.73
N ARG A 227 16.43 9.34 -13.72
CA ARG A 227 16.31 8.98 -12.30
C ARG A 227 15.51 10.04 -11.59
N HIS A 228 14.50 9.63 -10.86
CA HIS A 228 13.83 10.52 -9.91
C HIS A 228 14.71 10.73 -8.67
N SER A 229 14.76 11.94 -8.14
CA SER A 229 15.66 12.31 -7.03
C SER A 229 15.43 11.48 -5.76
N LEU A 230 14.17 11.12 -5.49
CA LEU A 230 13.77 10.41 -4.27
C LEU A 230 13.58 8.90 -4.45
N VAL A 231 13.07 8.45 -5.62
CA VAL A 231 12.74 7.02 -5.82
C VAL A 231 13.68 6.29 -6.79
N GLY A 232 14.69 6.99 -7.33
CA GLY A 232 15.67 6.41 -8.24
C GLY A 232 15.13 6.15 -9.64
N PRO A 233 15.67 5.15 -10.40
CA PRO A 233 15.24 4.83 -11.76
C PRO A 233 14.02 3.93 -11.76
N GLY A 234 13.31 3.86 -12.88
CA GLY A 234 12.37 2.80 -13.16
C GLY A 234 13.06 1.43 -13.27
N SER A 235 12.30 0.36 -13.16
CA SER A 235 12.83 -1.02 -13.30
C SER A 235 11.80 -1.95 -13.92
N LEU A 236 12.27 -3.08 -14.45
CA LEU A 236 11.43 -4.13 -15.00
C LEU A 236 11.97 -5.50 -14.60
N HIS A 237 11.09 -6.43 -14.29
CA HIS A 237 11.47 -7.83 -14.09
C HIS A 237 10.40 -8.79 -14.59
N ALA A 238 10.85 -9.98 -14.98
CA ALA A 238 9.98 -11.13 -15.21
C ALA A 238 9.76 -11.86 -13.88
N SER A 239 8.50 -12.17 -13.56
CA SER A 239 8.14 -12.81 -12.29
C SER A 239 7.89 -14.31 -12.43
N LEU A 240 7.17 -14.71 -13.48
CA LEU A 240 6.79 -16.09 -13.74
C LEU A 240 6.95 -16.41 -15.22
N ILE A 241 7.28 -17.67 -15.52
CA ILE A 241 7.24 -18.20 -16.88
C ILE A 241 6.73 -19.63 -16.86
N GLU A 242 5.77 -19.95 -17.73
CA GLU A 242 5.17 -21.26 -17.87
C GLU A 242 5.08 -21.64 -19.34
N GLY A 243 5.43 -22.88 -19.68
CA GLY A 243 5.33 -23.37 -21.05
C GLY A 243 5.59 -24.88 -21.19
N GLY A 244 4.97 -25.47 -22.19
CA GLY A 244 5.05 -26.89 -22.46
C GLY A 244 4.17 -27.75 -21.55
N GLN A 245 4.11 -29.07 -21.87
CA GLN A 245 3.31 -30.06 -21.12
C GLN A 245 4.11 -31.33 -20.81
N GLU A 246 4.99 -31.72 -21.72
CA GLU A 246 5.79 -32.93 -21.60
C GLU A 246 7.10 -32.82 -22.38
N PHE A 247 8.05 -33.72 -22.07
CA PHE A 247 9.41 -33.68 -22.62
C PHE A 247 9.49 -33.91 -24.14
N SER A 248 8.64 -34.75 -24.71
CA SER A 248 8.75 -35.19 -26.11
C SER A 248 7.84 -34.49 -27.09
N SER A 249 7.33 -33.32 -26.73
CA SER A 249 6.42 -32.53 -27.57
C SER A 249 6.89 -31.08 -27.75
N TYR A 250 6.63 -30.53 -28.94
CA TYR A 250 6.74 -29.08 -29.16
C TYR A 250 5.67 -28.36 -28.33
N PRO A 251 6.04 -27.30 -27.56
CA PRO A 251 5.11 -26.54 -26.75
C PRO A 251 4.23 -25.64 -27.62
N ALA A 252 2.90 -25.74 -27.47
CA ALA A 252 1.95 -24.90 -28.21
C ALA A 252 1.80 -23.51 -27.60
N ARG A 253 2.20 -23.31 -26.35
CA ARG A 253 2.01 -22.08 -25.59
C ARG A 253 3.14 -21.86 -24.60
N CYS A 254 3.57 -20.61 -24.45
CA CYS A 254 4.41 -20.15 -23.36
C CYS A 254 3.92 -18.78 -22.88
N VAL A 255 3.82 -18.60 -21.57
CA VAL A 255 3.35 -17.37 -20.92
C VAL A 255 4.43 -16.86 -19.99
N LEU A 256 4.69 -15.56 -20.06
CA LEU A 256 5.57 -14.82 -19.17
C LEU A 256 4.75 -13.75 -18.47
N THR A 257 4.83 -13.67 -17.13
CA THR A 257 4.28 -12.58 -16.34
C THR A 257 5.41 -11.73 -15.80
N GLY A 258 5.24 -10.42 -15.79
CA GLY A 258 6.25 -9.48 -15.31
C GLY A 258 5.66 -8.20 -14.76
N GLU A 259 6.53 -7.36 -14.23
CA GLU A 259 6.18 -6.06 -13.66
C GLU A 259 7.19 -4.99 -14.08
N ARG A 260 6.67 -3.81 -14.42
CA ARG A 260 7.42 -2.58 -14.70
C ARG A 260 7.14 -1.56 -13.59
N ARG A 261 8.15 -1.26 -12.75
CA ARG A 261 8.07 -0.18 -11.76
C ARG A 261 8.30 1.17 -12.41
N THR A 262 7.32 2.07 -12.32
CA THR A 262 7.36 3.42 -12.86
C THR A 262 7.83 4.43 -11.81
N ILE A 263 8.30 5.59 -12.28
CA ILE A 263 8.69 6.73 -11.44
C ILE A 263 7.80 7.94 -11.75
N PRO A 264 7.69 8.94 -10.85
CA PRO A 264 6.97 10.18 -11.16
C PRO A 264 7.40 10.79 -12.49
N GLY A 265 6.41 11.20 -13.29
CA GLY A 265 6.60 11.64 -14.67
C GLY A 265 6.43 10.55 -15.75
N GLU A 266 6.44 9.28 -15.38
CA GLU A 266 6.05 8.17 -16.26
C GLU A 266 4.57 7.83 -16.06
N SER A 267 3.94 7.23 -17.07
CA SER A 267 2.54 6.84 -17.03
C SER A 267 2.35 5.38 -17.45
N VAL A 268 1.25 4.76 -17.03
CA VAL A 268 0.84 3.43 -17.50
C VAL A 268 0.84 3.37 -19.04
N LYS A 269 0.33 4.40 -19.70
CA LYS A 269 0.31 4.48 -21.18
C LYS A 269 1.72 4.50 -21.82
N LEU A 270 2.72 5.04 -21.13
CA LEU A 270 4.11 4.96 -21.60
C LEU A 270 4.59 3.52 -21.60
N VAL A 271 4.36 2.83 -20.48
CA VAL A 271 4.75 1.41 -20.31
C VAL A 271 4.04 0.50 -21.31
N GLU A 272 2.74 0.72 -21.56
CA GLU A 272 2.00 -0.03 -22.57
C GLU A 272 2.68 0.07 -23.94
N ARG A 273 3.10 1.28 -24.33
CA ARG A 273 3.83 1.47 -25.61
C ARG A 273 5.19 0.76 -25.64
N GLU A 274 5.94 0.81 -24.53
CA GLU A 274 7.22 0.11 -24.38
C GLU A 274 7.04 -1.41 -24.54
N LEU A 275 6.04 -1.99 -23.87
CA LEU A 275 5.74 -3.41 -23.91
C LEU A 275 5.17 -3.85 -25.27
N HIS A 276 4.31 -3.05 -25.90
CA HIS A 276 3.82 -3.34 -27.26
C HIS A 276 4.95 -3.37 -28.28
N ALA A 277 5.95 -2.49 -28.15
CA ALA A 277 7.11 -2.50 -29.05
C ALA A 277 7.97 -3.78 -28.87
N ILE A 278 7.96 -4.40 -27.69
CA ILE A 278 8.66 -5.66 -27.40
C ILE A 278 7.81 -6.87 -27.85
N ALA A 279 6.51 -6.83 -27.63
CA ALA A 279 5.62 -7.99 -27.81
C ALA A 279 5.64 -8.56 -29.26
N GLY A 280 5.76 -7.69 -30.29
CA GLY A 280 5.77 -8.14 -31.68
C GLY A 280 4.51 -8.95 -32.02
N GLU A 281 4.69 -10.26 -32.32
CA GLU A 281 3.58 -11.19 -32.62
C GLU A 281 2.99 -11.85 -31.33
N ALA A 282 3.61 -11.67 -30.18
CA ALA A 282 3.08 -12.19 -28.92
C ALA A 282 1.85 -11.41 -28.49
N VAL A 283 0.96 -12.10 -27.79
CA VAL A 283 -0.21 -11.44 -27.18
C VAL A 283 0.24 -10.76 -25.89
N LEU A 284 0.12 -9.44 -25.83
CA LEU A 284 0.33 -8.64 -24.61
C LEU A 284 -1.02 -8.43 -23.90
N ARG A 285 -1.03 -8.70 -22.60
CA ARG A 285 -2.12 -8.31 -21.69
C ARG A 285 -1.55 -7.45 -20.59
N ILE A 286 -2.18 -6.31 -20.34
CA ILE A 286 -1.86 -5.44 -19.22
C ILE A 286 -2.70 -5.89 -18.03
N GLY A 287 -2.05 -6.14 -16.91
CA GLY A 287 -2.66 -6.53 -15.64
C GLY A 287 -2.97 -5.32 -14.75
N VAL A 288 -3.04 -5.55 -13.45
CA VAL A 288 -3.21 -4.48 -12.47
C VAL A 288 -2.09 -3.46 -12.64
N SER A 289 -2.46 -2.19 -12.68
CA SER A 289 -1.53 -1.10 -12.94
C SER A 289 -1.91 0.11 -12.12
N ARG A 290 -0.90 0.81 -11.61
CA ARG A 290 -1.07 1.99 -10.76
C ARG A 290 -0.03 3.05 -11.12
N GLU A 291 -0.49 4.30 -11.23
CA GLU A 291 0.38 5.45 -11.49
C GLU A 291 1.30 5.73 -10.30
N PRO A 292 2.50 6.28 -10.51
CA PRO A 292 3.36 6.75 -9.44
C PRO A 292 2.78 7.99 -8.77
N PHE A 293 3.32 8.35 -7.61
CA PHE A 293 2.90 9.50 -6.83
C PHE A 293 4.07 10.45 -6.55
N GLU A 294 3.79 11.75 -6.61
CA GLU A 294 4.67 12.81 -6.11
C GLU A 294 3.84 14.00 -5.64
N ALA A 295 4.09 14.43 -4.40
CA ALA A 295 3.56 15.67 -3.85
C ALA A 295 4.53 16.84 -4.07
N SER A 296 4.00 18.06 -4.25
CA SER A 296 4.84 19.27 -4.25
C SER A 296 5.41 19.51 -2.85
N SER A 297 6.72 19.54 -2.73
CA SER A 297 7.43 19.82 -1.48
C SER A 297 7.09 21.20 -0.90
N ASP A 298 6.70 22.16 -1.74
CA ASP A 298 6.36 23.53 -1.36
C ASP A 298 4.89 23.69 -0.94
N HIS A 299 4.11 22.60 -0.95
CA HIS A 299 2.71 22.69 -0.54
C HIS A 299 2.60 22.96 0.97
N PRO A 300 1.77 23.92 1.44
CA PRO A 300 1.66 24.28 2.85
C PRO A 300 1.33 23.11 3.79
N PHE A 301 0.62 22.11 3.28
CA PHE A 301 0.32 20.89 4.04
C PHE A 301 1.58 20.03 4.25
N VAL A 302 2.43 19.90 3.24
CA VAL A 302 3.71 19.17 3.35
C VAL A 302 4.61 19.82 4.39
N GLU A 303 4.73 21.17 4.35
CA GLU A 303 5.48 21.93 5.35
C GLU A 303 4.90 21.75 6.77
N LEU A 304 3.56 21.72 6.89
CA LEU A 304 2.89 21.53 8.19
C LEU A 304 3.25 20.18 8.80
N VAL A 305 3.10 19.09 8.01
CA VAL A 305 3.43 17.74 8.48
C VAL A 305 4.93 17.62 8.78
N GLY A 306 5.80 18.23 7.98
CA GLY A 306 7.25 18.31 8.23
C GLY A 306 7.57 18.95 9.59
N ARG A 307 6.91 20.07 9.94
CA ARG A 307 7.08 20.70 11.26
C ARG A 307 6.55 19.82 12.39
N ALA A 308 5.36 19.23 12.23
CA ALA A 308 4.75 18.37 13.25
C ALA A 308 5.57 17.11 13.50
N SER A 309 6.08 16.48 12.45
CA SER A 309 6.94 15.30 12.52
C SER A 309 8.39 15.62 12.93
N ARG A 310 8.81 16.88 12.84
CA ARG A 310 10.21 17.34 12.96
C ARG A 310 11.14 16.70 11.92
N THR A 311 10.58 16.42 10.74
CA THR A 311 11.30 15.85 9.59
C THR A 311 11.61 17.00 8.63
N HIS A 312 12.87 17.24 8.36
CA HIS A 312 13.33 18.35 7.50
C HIS A 312 13.65 17.86 6.07
N GLU A 313 13.91 16.58 5.92
CA GLU A 313 14.20 15.96 4.64
C GLU A 313 12.99 15.12 4.20
N HIS A 314 12.68 15.23 2.93
CA HIS A 314 11.64 14.41 2.31
C HIS A 314 12.25 13.18 1.70
N ILE A 315 11.55 12.05 1.79
CA ILE A 315 11.97 10.80 1.15
C ILE A 315 10.98 10.35 0.07
N GLY A 316 11.41 9.40 -0.75
CA GLY A 316 10.55 8.59 -1.58
C GLY A 316 10.58 7.14 -1.11
N VAL A 317 9.45 6.44 -1.20
CA VAL A 317 9.37 5.02 -0.89
C VAL A 317 9.33 4.17 -2.17
N PRO A 318 9.94 2.97 -2.18
CA PRO A 318 10.04 2.15 -3.38
C PRO A 318 8.77 1.38 -3.73
N PHE A 319 7.86 1.21 -2.78
CA PHE A 319 6.56 0.53 -2.93
C PHE A 319 5.48 1.53 -3.35
N TRP A 320 4.37 1.01 -3.84
CA TRP A 320 3.18 1.78 -4.19
C TRP A 320 2.24 1.86 -2.98
N THR A 321 1.40 2.89 -2.91
CA THR A 321 0.39 3.08 -1.88
C THR A 321 -0.84 3.80 -2.42
N ASP A 322 -1.92 3.79 -1.68
CA ASP A 322 -3.16 4.52 -1.96
C ASP A 322 -2.99 6.05 -2.12
N ALA A 323 -1.85 6.59 -1.73
CA ALA A 323 -1.55 8.03 -1.89
C ALA A 323 -1.66 8.49 -3.36
N ALA A 324 -1.34 7.61 -4.32
CA ALA A 324 -1.50 7.91 -5.74
C ALA A 324 -2.97 8.14 -6.13
N LEU A 325 -3.88 7.31 -5.64
CA LEU A 325 -5.33 7.44 -5.92
C LEU A 325 -5.91 8.68 -5.26
N ILE A 326 -5.52 8.93 -4.00
CA ILE A 326 -5.98 10.09 -3.23
C ILE A 326 -5.48 11.40 -3.90
N ALA A 327 -4.21 11.43 -4.28
CA ALA A 327 -3.63 12.58 -4.99
C ALA A 327 -4.26 12.79 -6.38
N ALA A 328 -4.54 11.71 -7.12
CA ALA A 328 -5.24 11.77 -8.41
C ALA A 328 -6.67 12.31 -8.29
N ALA A 329 -7.31 12.15 -7.13
CA ALA A 329 -8.59 12.77 -6.80
C ALA A 329 -8.48 14.28 -6.46
N GLY A 330 -7.28 14.86 -6.56
CA GLY A 330 -7.00 16.28 -6.32
C GLY A 330 -6.79 16.65 -4.86
N ILE A 331 -6.54 15.68 -3.99
CA ILE A 331 -6.31 15.88 -2.55
C ILE A 331 -4.79 15.92 -2.30
N PRO A 332 -4.21 17.03 -1.83
CA PRO A 332 -2.80 17.10 -1.43
C PRO A 332 -2.47 16.03 -0.38
N THR A 333 -1.54 15.14 -0.69
CA THR A 333 -1.30 13.91 0.08
C THR A 333 0.17 13.78 0.46
N VAL A 334 0.43 13.22 1.64
CA VAL A 334 1.75 12.78 2.09
C VAL A 334 1.66 11.40 2.74
N LEU A 335 2.80 10.71 2.87
CA LEU A 335 2.90 9.49 3.67
C LEU A 335 3.69 9.80 4.95
N TYR A 336 3.17 9.30 6.07
CA TYR A 336 3.87 9.36 7.34
C TYR A 336 3.39 8.23 8.26
N GLY A 337 4.25 7.27 8.54
CA GLY A 337 3.90 6.10 9.32
C GLY A 337 5.02 5.56 10.21
N PRO A 338 4.75 4.45 10.92
CA PRO A 338 5.59 3.94 11.98
C PRO A 338 6.88 3.29 11.49
N SER A 339 7.72 2.94 12.46
CA SER A 339 8.89 2.09 12.30
C SER A 339 8.57 0.67 12.74
N GLY A 340 9.21 -0.29 12.12
CA GLY A 340 9.05 -1.71 12.39
C GLY A 340 9.84 -2.54 11.41
N GLU A 341 9.50 -3.81 11.30
CA GLU A 341 10.16 -4.71 10.36
C GLU A 341 9.25 -5.87 9.99
N GLY A 342 9.48 -6.44 8.82
CA GLY A 342 8.88 -7.69 8.41
C GLY A 342 7.54 -7.57 7.70
N ALA A 343 7.23 -6.42 7.07
CA ALA A 343 6.14 -6.34 6.10
C ALA A 343 6.26 -7.51 5.11
N HIS A 344 5.18 -8.28 4.92
CA HIS A 344 5.10 -9.50 4.09
C HIS A 344 6.01 -10.68 4.51
N ALA A 345 6.80 -10.56 5.59
CA ALA A 345 7.69 -11.61 6.07
C ALA A 345 7.01 -12.55 7.09
N ALA A 346 7.72 -13.65 7.45
CA ALA A 346 7.25 -14.61 8.44
C ALA A 346 7.34 -14.11 9.89
N VAL A 347 8.07 -13.03 10.15
CA VAL A 347 8.11 -12.33 11.43
C VAL A 347 7.85 -10.86 11.15
N GLU A 348 6.79 -10.34 11.73
CA GLU A 348 6.38 -8.94 11.57
C GLU A 348 6.16 -8.30 12.92
N TRP A 349 6.66 -7.08 13.09
CA TRP A 349 6.47 -6.30 14.32
C TRP A 349 6.54 -4.79 14.05
N VAL A 350 5.83 -4.03 14.87
CA VAL A 350 5.88 -2.56 14.87
C VAL A 350 6.44 -2.05 16.20
N ASP A 351 7.21 -0.95 16.13
CA ASP A 351 7.71 -0.24 17.31
C ASP A 351 6.58 0.59 17.94
N LEU A 352 6.29 0.34 19.22
CA LEU A 352 5.18 0.99 19.93
C LEU A 352 5.41 2.48 20.15
N ALA A 353 6.65 2.92 20.35
CA ALA A 353 6.96 4.33 20.51
C ALA A 353 6.78 5.08 19.18
N SER A 354 7.06 4.41 18.07
CA SER A 354 6.80 4.98 16.74
C SER A 354 5.31 5.14 16.45
N LEU A 355 4.47 4.18 16.85
CA LEU A 355 3.00 4.31 16.76
C LEU A 355 2.47 5.51 17.55
N GLN A 356 2.98 5.70 18.79
CA GLN A 356 2.66 6.87 19.60
C GLN A 356 3.04 8.16 18.88
N ARG A 357 4.22 8.17 18.25
CA ARG A 357 4.70 9.32 17.48
C ARG A 357 3.81 9.60 16.27
N VAL A 358 3.36 8.57 15.54
CA VAL A 358 2.40 8.72 14.42
C VAL A 358 1.10 9.34 14.92
N ARG A 359 0.49 8.78 15.97
CA ARG A 359 -0.72 9.33 16.59
C ARG A 359 -0.57 10.82 16.92
N ASP A 360 0.52 11.19 17.57
CA ASP A 360 0.75 12.55 18.07
C ASP A 360 0.97 13.54 16.91
N VAL A 361 1.73 13.16 15.89
CA VAL A 361 1.95 13.98 14.69
C VAL A 361 0.65 14.18 13.92
N VAL A 362 -0.13 13.11 13.73
CA VAL A 362 -1.41 13.19 13.03
C VAL A 362 -2.39 14.06 13.80
N LEU A 363 -2.50 13.91 15.13
CA LEU A 363 -3.36 14.75 15.96
C LEU A 363 -2.92 16.22 15.95
N GLN A 364 -1.62 16.50 16.08
CA GLN A 364 -1.10 17.86 15.96
C GLN A 364 -1.42 18.47 14.59
N THR A 365 -1.22 17.71 13.51
CA THR A 365 -1.56 18.13 12.15
C THR A 365 -3.04 18.43 12.02
N ALA A 366 -3.93 17.58 12.55
CA ALA A 366 -5.37 17.81 12.55
C ALA A 366 -5.73 19.11 13.30
N VAL A 367 -5.16 19.34 14.46
CA VAL A 367 -5.42 20.56 15.26
C VAL A 367 -4.99 21.84 14.51
N GLU A 368 -3.84 21.82 13.84
CA GLU A 368 -3.37 23.01 13.11
C GLU A 368 -4.04 23.19 11.74
N TRP A 369 -4.36 22.10 11.04
CA TRP A 369 -4.94 22.15 9.70
C TRP A 369 -6.43 22.43 9.70
N CYS A 370 -7.16 21.83 10.65
CA CYS A 370 -8.62 21.90 10.74
C CYS A 370 -9.13 23.01 11.67
N ALA A 371 -8.26 23.91 12.12
CA ALA A 371 -8.59 25.03 13.03
C ALA A 371 -9.57 26.06 12.41
#